data_b0025e6445885a980d84688e9abcf719
#
_entry.id   b0025e6445885a980d84688e9abcf719
#
_cell.length_a   1.000
_cell.length_b   1.000
_cell.length_c   1.000
_cell.angle_alpha   90.00
_cell.angle_beta   90.00
_cell.angle_gamma   90.00
#
_symmetry.space_group_name_H-M   'P 1'
#
loop_
_entity.id
_entity.type
_entity.pdbx_description
1 polymer ?
#
loop_
_entity_poly.entity_id
_entity_poly.type
_entity_poly.pdbx_seq_one_letter_code
_entity_poly.pdbx_strand_id
1 'polypeptide(L)'
;MTGSEAESQQPGRRERKKAATRQAIADAALALFLERGYDQVSIREIADAADVSTTTLFKHFTGKEALVFDEDAQIEAQLVAAVRERTPGTSILEALRALTLERLKFPIEDEAFAAYSRLVEDTPVLREYWHRMWMRHEGALAAAIAVEVGAAPDDTACAVLAHFALETASLARASKDPKGTVEVAFAVLEKGWGGIGGIGSISGSGSGPGSVSDSGSGTGSKG
;
A
#
# COMPACT_ATOMS: atom_id res chain seq x y z
N MET A 1 -4.42 40.07 17.35
CA MET A 1 -3.03 39.68 17.11
C MET A 1 -2.66 38.69 18.21
N THR A 2 -2.73 37.43 17.94
CA THR A 2 -2.01 36.39 18.69
C THR A 2 -1.78 35.24 17.71
N GLY A 3 -0.57 35.22 17.15
CA GLY A 3 -0.08 34.13 16.34
C GLY A 3 0.15 32.93 17.24
N SER A 4 -0.56 31.84 16.98
CA SER A 4 -0.20 30.51 17.48
C SER A 4 0.71 29.88 16.42
N GLU A 5 2.01 30.07 16.60
CA GLU A 5 3.03 29.30 15.90
C GLU A 5 2.87 27.86 16.36
N ALA A 6 2.46 26.98 15.44
CA ALA A 6 2.55 25.55 15.61
C ALA A 6 4.04 25.18 15.62
N GLU A 7 4.64 25.16 16.82
CA GLU A 7 5.96 24.57 17.05
C GLU A 7 5.88 23.10 16.62
N SER A 8 6.50 22.80 15.50
CA SER A 8 6.84 21.43 15.13
C SER A 8 7.78 20.87 16.21
N GLN A 9 7.21 20.13 17.17
CA GLN A 9 7.98 19.52 18.26
C GLN A 9 8.97 18.52 17.65
N GLN A 10 10.24 18.90 17.59
CA GLN A 10 11.31 17.96 17.25
C GLN A 10 11.30 16.80 18.26
N PRO A 11 11.42 15.55 17.80
CA PRO A 11 11.41 14.38 18.68
C PRO A 11 12.46 14.55 19.79
N GLY A 12 12.06 14.25 21.02
CA GLY A 12 12.92 14.37 22.19
C GLY A 12 14.19 13.54 22.08
N ARG A 13 15.23 13.87 22.83
CA ARG A 13 16.53 13.14 22.84
C ARG A 13 16.36 11.62 22.97
N ARG A 14 15.39 11.18 23.79
CA ARG A 14 15.10 9.76 24.02
C ARG A 14 14.55 9.09 22.75
N GLU A 15 13.62 9.76 22.08
CA GLU A 15 13.04 9.24 20.84
C GLU A 15 14.06 9.19 19.70
N ARG A 16 14.89 10.20 19.54
CA ARG A 16 16.01 10.19 18.58
C ARG A 16 16.96 9.04 18.85
N LYS A 17 17.33 8.78 20.12
CA LYS A 17 18.21 7.65 20.47
C LYS A 17 17.55 6.31 20.19
N LYS A 18 16.23 6.19 20.45
CA LYS A 18 15.45 4.98 20.14
C LYS A 18 15.40 4.72 18.64
N ALA A 19 15.15 5.76 17.83
CA ALA A 19 15.13 5.66 16.37
C ALA A 19 16.52 5.28 15.82
N ALA A 20 17.60 5.92 16.30
CA ALA A 20 18.97 5.60 15.89
C ALA A 20 19.37 4.15 16.24
N THR A 21 18.98 3.65 17.42
CA THR A 21 19.24 2.25 17.80
C THR A 21 18.44 1.30 16.91
N ARG A 22 17.16 1.60 16.62
CA ARG A 22 16.34 0.81 15.70
C ARG A 22 16.97 0.72 14.33
N GLN A 23 17.40 1.86 13.77
CA GLN A 23 18.04 1.91 12.46
C GLN A 23 19.35 1.11 12.43
N ALA A 24 20.22 1.27 13.42
CA ALA A 24 21.47 0.50 13.49
C ALA A 24 21.24 -1.01 13.51
N ILE A 25 20.20 -1.49 14.21
CA ILE A 25 19.84 -2.91 14.22
C ILE A 25 19.34 -3.36 12.83
N ALA A 26 18.49 -2.58 12.18
CA ALA A 26 17.96 -2.90 10.84
C ALA A 26 19.09 -2.92 9.79
N ASP A 27 19.97 -1.93 9.79
CA ASP A 27 21.11 -1.84 8.87
C ASP A 27 22.05 -3.05 9.04
N ALA A 28 22.39 -3.39 10.28
CA ALA A 28 23.23 -4.57 10.57
C ALA A 28 22.57 -5.88 10.13
N ALA A 29 21.26 -6.02 10.35
CA ALA A 29 20.51 -7.20 9.93
C ALA A 29 20.49 -7.32 8.41
N LEU A 30 20.14 -6.25 7.70
CA LEU A 30 20.06 -6.24 6.23
C LEU A 30 21.44 -6.55 5.61
N ALA A 31 22.50 -5.93 6.09
CA ALA A 31 23.86 -6.20 5.61
C ALA A 31 24.23 -7.69 5.74
N LEU A 32 23.98 -8.29 6.90
CA LEU A 32 24.24 -9.71 7.14
C LEU A 32 23.36 -10.61 6.27
N PHE A 33 22.09 -10.29 6.09
CA PHE A 33 21.18 -11.07 5.26
C PHE A 33 21.57 -11.03 3.77
N LEU A 34 22.01 -9.88 3.27
CA LEU A 34 22.47 -9.73 1.89
C LEU A 34 23.81 -10.45 1.65
N GLU A 35 24.71 -10.47 2.64
CA GLU A 35 26.00 -11.14 2.55
C GLU A 35 25.88 -12.66 2.63
N ARG A 36 25.06 -13.18 3.55
CA ARG A 36 25.08 -14.60 3.95
C ARG A 36 23.77 -15.35 3.72
N GLY A 37 22.72 -14.65 3.31
CA GLY A 37 21.37 -15.19 3.20
C GLY A 37 20.61 -15.18 4.53
N TYR A 38 19.29 -15.07 4.44
CA TYR A 38 18.41 -14.93 5.61
C TYR A 38 18.58 -16.07 6.62
N ASP A 39 18.56 -17.33 6.17
CA ASP A 39 18.52 -18.49 7.05
C ASP A 39 19.83 -18.69 7.84
N GLN A 40 20.96 -18.24 7.31
CA GLN A 40 22.29 -18.44 7.90
C GLN A 40 22.65 -17.42 8.98
N VAL A 41 21.81 -16.39 9.19
CA VAL A 41 22.09 -15.33 10.16
C VAL A 41 21.18 -15.48 11.38
N SER A 42 21.77 -15.52 12.57
CA SER A 42 21.04 -15.58 13.83
C SER A 42 20.76 -14.21 14.41
N ILE A 43 19.71 -14.10 15.24
CA ILE A 43 19.40 -12.89 16.02
C ILE A 43 20.58 -12.43 16.89
N ARG A 44 21.36 -13.36 17.41
CA ARG A 44 22.54 -13.06 18.24
C ARG A 44 23.62 -12.35 17.42
N GLU A 45 23.92 -12.86 16.23
CA GLU A 45 24.91 -12.23 15.34
C GLU A 45 24.48 -10.80 14.93
N ILE A 46 23.18 -10.59 14.68
CA ILE A 46 22.65 -9.26 14.39
C ILE A 46 22.81 -8.33 15.60
N ALA A 47 22.48 -8.81 16.79
CA ALA A 47 22.61 -8.02 18.02
C ALA A 47 24.08 -7.66 18.31
N ASP A 48 25.00 -8.63 18.13
CA ASP A 48 26.43 -8.41 18.28
C ASP A 48 26.96 -7.41 17.23
N ALA A 49 26.51 -7.50 15.97
CA ALA A 49 26.91 -6.57 14.91
C ALA A 49 26.38 -5.13 15.12
N ALA A 50 25.21 -4.99 15.76
CA ALA A 50 24.61 -3.69 16.09
C ALA A 50 25.07 -3.15 17.47
N ASP A 51 25.98 -3.82 18.16
CA ASP A 51 26.45 -3.50 19.53
C ASP A 51 25.30 -3.33 20.53
N VAL A 52 24.33 -4.27 20.49
CA VAL A 52 23.20 -4.30 21.43
C VAL A 52 22.98 -5.69 21.99
N SER A 53 22.26 -5.79 23.12
CA SER A 53 21.81 -7.10 23.60
C SER A 53 20.62 -7.61 22.76
N THR A 54 20.44 -8.94 22.68
CA THR A 54 19.24 -9.56 22.07
C THR A 54 17.94 -9.07 22.71
N THR A 55 17.96 -8.80 24.03
CA THR A 55 16.83 -8.20 24.73
C THR A 55 16.53 -6.79 24.21
N THR A 56 17.55 -6.01 23.89
CA THR A 56 17.37 -4.68 23.29
C THR A 56 16.82 -4.79 21.87
N LEU A 57 17.33 -5.72 21.06
CA LEU A 57 16.80 -5.98 19.72
C LEU A 57 15.28 -6.29 19.76
N PHE A 58 14.85 -7.20 20.64
CA PHE A 58 13.43 -7.56 20.79
C PHE A 58 12.54 -6.45 21.37
N LYS A 59 13.10 -5.38 21.94
CA LYS A 59 12.32 -4.17 22.27
C LYS A 59 11.99 -3.32 21.04
N HIS A 60 12.71 -3.49 19.94
CA HIS A 60 12.53 -2.74 18.70
C HIS A 60 11.83 -3.54 17.60
N PHE A 61 12.04 -4.86 17.57
CA PHE A 61 11.54 -5.75 16.51
C PHE A 61 10.85 -6.97 17.09
N THR A 62 9.70 -7.33 16.54
CA THR A 62 8.88 -8.44 17.01
C THR A 62 9.40 -9.81 16.58
N GLY A 63 10.30 -9.87 15.61
CA GLY A 63 10.87 -11.09 15.04
C GLY A 63 11.95 -10.79 14.04
N LYS A 64 12.56 -11.84 13.51
CA LYS A 64 13.65 -11.77 12.54
C LYS A 64 13.18 -11.20 11.20
N GLU A 65 11.95 -11.51 10.79
CA GLU A 65 11.32 -11.00 9.58
C GLU A 65 11.14 -9.48 9.64
N ALA A 66 10.73 -8.96 10.81
CA ALA A 66 10.53 -7.53 11.02
C ALA A 66 11.80 -6.69 10.87
N LEU A 67 12.98 -7.31 10.90
CA LEU A 67 14.27 -6.65 10.65
C LEU A 67 14.48 -6.32 9.17
N VAL A 68 13.85 -7.08 8.28
CA VAL A 68 13.90 -6.84 6.82
C VAL A 68 12.92 -5.74 6.41
N PHE A 69 11.82 -5.59 7.16
CA PHE A 69 10.73 -4.66 6.88
C PHE A 69 10.61 -3.59 7.96
N ASP A 70 11.71 -2.93 8.29
CA ASP A 70 11.78 -1.97 9.39
C ASP A 70 10.96 -0.68 9.16
N GLU A 71 10.70 -0.33 7.90
CA GLU A 71 9.86 0.81 7.51
C GLU A 71 8.35 0.51 7.47
N ASP A 72 7.92 -0.72 7.76
CA ASP A 72 6.53 -1.18 7.67
C ASP A 72 5.52 -0.19 8.29
N ALA A 73 5.71 0.16 9.54
CA ALA A 73 4.82 1.09 10.24
C ALA A 73 4.83 2.52 9.66
N GLN A 74 5.97 2.96 9.12
CA GLN A 74 6.09 4.25 8.47
C GLN A 74 5.37 4.26 7.12
N ILE A 75 5.44 3.18 6.37
CA ILE A 75 4.73 3.01 5.09
C ILE A 75 3.22 3.09 5.32
N GLU A 76 2.69 2.36 6.29
CA GLU A 76 1.27 2.38 6.64
C GLU A 76 0.82 3.79 7.07
N ALA A 77 1.61 4.44 7.94
CA ALA A 77 1.31 5.80 8.38
C ALA A 77 1.28 6.80 7.22
N GLN A 78 2.23 6.71 6.27
CA GLN A 78 2.26 7.57 5.07
C GLN A 78 1.04 7.34 4.17
N LEU A 79 0.60 6.10 3.97
CA LEU A 79 -0.60 5.79 3.19
C LEU A 79 -1.86 6.43 3.82
N VAL A 80 -2.03 6.26 5.11
CA VAL A 80 -3.15 6.84 5.87
C VAL A 80 -3.08 8.36 5.86
N ALA A 81 -1.90 8.96 6.08
CA ALA A 81 -1.69 10.40 6.06
C ALA A 81 -1.99 11.01 4.68
N ALA A 82 -1.57 10.33 3.58
CA ALA A 82 -1.86 10.79 2.23
C ALA A 82 -3.37 10.96 1.98
N VAL A 83 -4.21 10.14 2.62
CA VAL A 83 -5.66 10.25 2.52
C VAL A 83 -6.20 11.32 3.46
N ARG A 84 -5.81 11.32 4.74
CA ARG A 84 -6.40 12.16 5.79
C ARG A 84 -5.87 13.59 5.81
N GLU A 85 -4.60 13.78 5.47
CA GLU A 85 -3.89 15.06 5.60
C GLU A 85 -3.67 15.72 4.23
N ARG A 86 -4.36 15.26 3.18
CA ARG A 86 -4.24 15.82 1.84
C ARG A 86 -4.65 17.28 1.80
N THR A 87 -4.02 18.03 0.93
CA THR A 87 -4.34 19.45 0.73
C THR A 87 -5.82 19.61 0.35
N PRO A 88 -6.55 20.57 0.95
CA PRO A 88 -7.93 20.86 0.55
C PRO A 88 -8.07 21.05 -0.97
N GLY A 89 -9.02 20.34 -1.56
CA GLY A 89 -9.25 20.32 -3.01
C GLY A 89 -8.51 19.23 -3.78
N THR A 90 -7.56 18.53 -3.15
CA THR A 90 -6.90 17.36 -3.75
C THR A 90 -7.78 16.12 -3.55
N SER A 91 -8.04 15.37 -4.60
CA SER A 91 -8.75 14.08 -4.49
C SER A 91 -7.90 13.02 -3.81
N ILE A 92 -8.54 11.97 -3.28
CA ILE A 92 -7.84 10.82 -2.67
C ILE A 92 -6.91 10.16 -3.70
N LEU A 93 -7.36 10.00 -4.94
CA LEU A 93 -6.56 9.40 -6.00
C LEU A 93 -5.34 10.24 -6.37
N GLU A 94 -5.48 11.57 -6.45
CA GLU A 94 -4.35 12.46 -6.69
C GLU A 94 -3.31 12.38 -5.57
N ALA A 95 -3.75 12.33 -4.31
CA ALA A 95 -2.86 12.21 -3.16
C ALA A 95 -2.11 10.87 -3.15
N LEU A 96 -2.80 9.76 -3.41
CA LEU A 96 -2.20 8.42 -3.49
C LEU A 96 -1.25 8.30 -4.69
N ARG A 97 -1.60 8.89 -5.85
CA ARG A 97 -0.72 8.97 -7.02
C ARG A 97 0.57 9.71 -6.68
N ALA A 98 0.46 10.88 -6.05
CA ALA A 98 1.61 11.67 -5.65
C ALA A 98 2.54 10.90 -4.70
N LEU A 99 1.99 10.21 -3.69
CA LEU A 99 2.74 9.37 -2.77
C LEU A 99 3.43 8.21 -3.51
N THR A 100 2.73 7.53 -4.44
CA THR A 100 3.30 6.43 -5.22
C THR A 100 4.46 6.92 -6.08
N LEU A 101 4.33 8.06 -6.76
CA LEU A 101 5.41 8.67 -7.55
C LEU A 101 6.59 9.10 -6.68
N GLU A 102 6.34 9.62 -5.49
CA GLU A 102 7.39 9.98 -4.53
C GLU A 102 8.23 8.76 -4.13
N ARG A 103 7.58 7.67 -3.84
CA ARG A 103 8.23 6.40 -3.44
C ARG A 103 8.98 5.72 -4.59
N LEU A 104 8.61 5.99 -5.85
CA LEU A 104 9.34 5.50 -7.02
C LEU A 104 10.61 6.31 -7.33
N LYS A 105 10.88 7.41 -6.65
CA LYS A 105 12.12 8.19 -6.83
C LYS A 105 13.37 7.46 -6.30
N PHE A 106 13.19 6.41 -5.49
CA PHE A 106 14.28 5.50 -5.14
C PHE A 106 14.70 4.72 -6.39
N PRO A 107 16.00 4.71 -6.74
CA PRO A 107 16.48 4.11 -7.98
C PRO A 107 16.12 2.62 -8.02
N ILE A 108 15.23 2.23 -8.93
CA ILE A 108 14.88 0.81 -9.18
C ILE A 108 16.08 0.06 -9.78
N GLU A 109 17.01 0.81 -10.38
CA GLU A 109 18.28 0.31 -10.96
C GLU A 109 19.38 0.14 -9.89
N ASP A 110 19.10 0.44 -8.62
CA ASP A 110 20.06 0.25 -7.53
C ASP A 110 20.28 -1.24 -7.28
N GLU A 111 21.55 -1.67 -7.38
CA GLU A 111 21.96 -3.04 -7.11
C GLU A 111 21.55 -3.50 -5.69
N ALA A 112 21.55 -2.58 -4.72
CA ALA A 112 21.09 -2.83 -3.36
C ALA A 112 19.59 -3.14 -3.31
N PHE A 113 18.76 -2.41 -4.07
CA PHE A 113 17.33 -2.69 -4.17
C PHE A 113 17.06 -4.03 -4.85
N ALA A 114 17.80 -4.35 -5.92
CA ALA A 114 17.69 -5.64 -6.61
C ALA A 114 18.10 -6.82 -5.69
N ALA A 115 19.13 -6.62 -4.88
CA ALA A 115 19.57 -7.62 -3.90
C ALA A 115 18.54 -7.82 -2.78
N TYR A 116 17.95 -6.73 -2.26
CA TYR A 116 16.87 -6.77 -1.30
C TYR A 116 15.64 -7.48 -1.86
N SER A 117 15.23 -7.16 -3.09
CA SER A 117 14.07 -7.81 -3.74
C SER A 117 14.28 -9.32 -3.89
N ARG A 118 15.47 -9.74 -4.36
CA ARG A 118 15.82 -11.17 -4.42
C ARG A 118 15.79 -11.83 -3.05
N LEU A 119 16.33 -11.20 -2.02
CA LEU A 119 16.30 -11.72 -0.65
C LEU A 119 14.85 -12.01 -0.20
N VAL A 120 13.92 -11.10 -0.47
CA VAL A 120 12.50 -11.27 -0.11
C VAL A 120 11.84 -12.35 -0.97
N GLU A 121 12.08 -12.34 -2.30
CA GLU A 121 11.47 -13.26 -3.25
C GLU A 121 11.94 -14.70 -3.08
N ASP A 122 13.23 -14.90 -2.79
CA ASP A 122 13.82 -16.23 -2.66
C ASP A 122 13.57 -16.87 -1.27
N THR A 123 13.14 -16.08 -0.27
CA THR A 123 12.92 -16.54 1.10
C THR A 123 11.43 -16.72 1.41
N PRO A 124 10.89 -17.94 1.48
CA PRO A 124 9.44 -18.18 1.65
C PRO A 124 8.81 -17.48 2.85
N VAL A 125 9.50 -17.48 4.02
CA VAL A 125 9.00 -16.82 5.23
C VAL A 125 8.93 -15.30 5.10
N LEU A 126 9.84 -14.69 4.33
CA LEU A 126 9.81 -13.25 4.05
C LEU A 126 8.69 -12.90 3.07
N ARG A 127 8.45 -13.71 2.04
CA ARG A 127 7.30 -13.52 1.14
C ARG A 127 5.98 -13.56 1.89
N GLU A 128 5.83 -14.53 2.81
CA GLU A 128 4.61 -14.65 3.62
C GLU A 128 4.45 -13.46 4.57
N TYR A 129 5.54 -13.03 5.22
CA TYR A 129 5.52 -11.85 6.08
C TYR A 129 5.14 -10.59 5.28
N TRP A 130 5.77 -10.38 4.12
CA TRP A 130 5.47 -9.28 3.20
C TRP A 130 4.01 -9.28 2.77
N HIS A 131 3.45 -10.45 2.40
CA HIS A 131 2.05 -10.57 2.02
C HIS A 131 1.10 -10.17 3.18
N ARG A 132 1.34 -10.67 4.39
CA ARG A 132 0.55 -10.28 5.57
C ARG A 132 0.66 -8.79 5.90
N MET A 133 1.84 -8.22 5.77
CA MET A 133 2.09 -6.80 5.94
C MET A 133 1.27 -5.98 4.93
N TRP A 134 1.30 -6.40 3.66
CA TRP A 134 0.58 -5.73 2.59
C TRP A 134 -0.94 -5.77 2.76
N MET A 135 -1.49 -6.91 3.15
CA MET A 135 -2.92 -7.04 3.48
C MET A 135 -3.33 -6.13 4.64
N ARG A 136 -2.44 -5.89 5.59
CA ARG A 136 -2.69 -4.95 6.69
C ARG A 136 -2.70 -3.50 6.21
N HIS A 137 -1.76 -3.11 5.36
CA HIS A 137 -1.74 -1.78 4.73
C HIS A 137 -3.00 -1.52 3.91
N GLU A 138 -3.48 -2.51 3.15
CA GLU A 138 -4.73 -2.43 2.40
C GLU A 138 -5.92 -2.15 3.33
N GLY A 139 -6.03 -2.90 4.42
CA GLY A 139 -7.08 -2.69 5.42
C GLY A 139 -7.02 -1.29 6.07
N ALA A 140 -5.83 -0.82 6.44
CA ALA A 140 -5.65 0.50 7.04
C ALA A 140 -5.99 1.62 6.03
N LEU A 141 -5.58 1.49 4.78
CA LEU A 141 -5.88 2.43 3.72
C LEU A 141 -7.37 2.45 3.39
N ALA A 142 -8.01 1.28 3.24
CA ALA A 142 -9.45 1.17 3.00
C ALA A 142 -10.28 1.84 4.11
N ALA A 143 -9.91 1.60 5.38
CA ALA A 143 -10.55 2.25 6.51
C ALA A 143 -10.37 3.79 6.51
N ALA A 144 -9.18 4.27 6.14
CA ALA A 144 -8.93 5.70 6.01
C ALA A 144 -9.78 6.33 4.90
N ILE A 145 -9.89 5.67 3.73
CA ILE A 145 -10.72 6.09 2.61
C ILE A 145 -12.20 6.11 3.04
N ALA A 146 -12.70 5.05 3.67
CA ALA A 146 -14.09 4.95 4.11
C ALA A 146 -14.48 6.10 5.04
N VAL A 147 -13.63 6.47 6.00
CA VAL A 147 -13.84 7.63 6.88
C VAL A 147 -13.96 8.93 6.08
N GLU A 148 -13.07 9.15 5.12
CA GLU A 148 -13.04 10.39 4.33
C GLU A 148 -14.23 10.56 3.38
N VAL A 149 -14.78 9.46 2.89
CA VAL A 149 -15.95 9.51 1.98
C VAL A 149 -17.28 9.29 2.73
N GLY A 150 -17.25 9.09 4.05
CA GLY A 150 -18.44 8.84 4.86
C GLY A 150 -19.10 7.47 4.59
N ALA A 151 -18.32 6.48 4.15
CA ALA A 151 -18.78 5.12 3.89
C ALA A 151 -18.69 4.23 5.14
N ALA A 152 -19.29 3.03 5.09
CA ALA A 152 -19.13 2.03 6.15
C ALA A 152 -17.68 1.53 6.22
N PRO A 153 -17.18 1.11 7.41
CA PRO A 153 -15.79 0.66 7.58
C PRO A 153 -15.40 -0.55 6.71
N ASP A 154 -16.39 -1.34 6.29
CA ASP A 154 -16.25 -2.55 5.46
C ASP A 154 -16.74 -2.32 4.02
N ASP A 155 -16.81 -1.07 3.57
CA ASP A 155 -17.26 -0.73 2.22
C ASP A 155 -16.37 -1.35 1.15
N THR A 156 -16.98 -2.14 0.27
CA THR A 156 -16.25 -2.88 -0.77
C THR A 156 -15.57 -1.96 -1.78
N ALA A 157 -16.17 -0.81 -2.12
CA ALA A 157 -15.55 0.11 -3.07
C ALA A 157 -14.28 0.74 -2.50
N CYS A 158 -14.29 1.07 -1.20
CA CYS A 158 -13.11 1.54 -0.49
C CYS A 158 -12.00 0.48 -0.43
N ALA A 159 -12.34 -0.78 -0.17
CA ALA A 159 -11.39 -1.89 -0.17
C ALA A 159 -10.79 -2.13 -1.58
N VAL A 160 -11.61 -2.15 -2.62
CA VAL A 160 -11.19 -2.30 -4.02
C VAL A 160 -10.26 -1.15 -4.43
N LEU A 161 -10.61 0.10 -4.07
CA LEU A 161 -9.77 1.25 -4.37
C LEU A 161 -8.39 1.16 -3.67
N ALA A 162 -8.37 0.79 -2.39
CA ALA A 162 -7.14 0.60 -1.64
C ALA A 162 -6.26 -0.47 -2.27
N HIS A 163 -6.84 -1.63 -2.61
CA HIS A 163 -6.15 -2.73 -3.26
C HIS A 163 -5.47 -2.29 -4.57
N PHE A 164 -6.23 -1.73 -5.50
CA PHE A 164 -5.67 -1.31 -6.79
C PHE A 164 -4.68 -0.16 -6.69
N ALA A 165 -4.88 0.79 -5.77
CA ALA A 165 -3.93 1.86 -5.54
C ALA A 165 -2.57 1.32 -5.04
N LEU A 166 -2.59 0.34 -4.14
CA LEU A 166 -1.37 -0.32 -3.65
C LEU A 166 -0.70 -1.18 -4.72
N GLU A 167 -1.49 -1.94 -5.50
CA GLU A 167 -0.98 -2.80 -6.57
C GLU A 167 -0.28 -2.00 -7.68
N THR A 168 -0.68 -0.75 -7.88
CA THR A 168 -0.02 0.14 -8.85
C THR A 168 1.49 0.26 -8.59
N ALA A 169 1.92 0.25 -7.34
CA ALA A 169 3.34 0.32 -7.00
C ALA A 169 4.11 -0.94 -7.44
N SER A 170 3.50 -2.13 -7.33
CA SER A 170 4.06 -3.39 -7.81
C SER A 170 4.17 -3.42 -9.33
N LEU A 171 3.10 -3.01 -10.02
CA LEU A 171 3.07 -2.90 -11.47
C LEU A 171 4.14 -1.93 -12.00
N ALA A 172 4.29 -0.78 -11.35
CA ALA A 172 5.26 0.23 -11.74
C ALA A 172 6.70 -0.28 -11.60
N ARG A 173 7.02 -1.00 -10.52
CA ARG A 173 8.36 -1.59 -10.32
C ARG A 173 8.72 -2.63 -11.36
N ALA A 174 7.74 -3.39 -11.85
CA ALA A 174 7.94 -4.39 -12.90
C ALA A 174 7.99 -3.78 -14.32
N SER A 175 7.71 -2.48 -14.47
CA SER A 175 7.60 -1.80 -15.76
C SER A 175 8.93 -1.21 -16.21
N LYS A 176 9.12 -1.10 -17.54
CA LYS A 176 10.22 -0.33 -18.15
C LYS A 176 10.02 1.19 -18.02
N ASP A 177 8.79 1.65 -17.81
CA ASP A 177 8.44 3.04 -17.54
C ASP A 177 7.58 3.09 -16.27
N PRO A 178 8.20 3.09 -15.09
CA PRO A 178 7.49 3.10 -13.81
C PRO A 178 6.57 4.31 -13.65
N LYS A 179 7.05 5.50 -14.02
CA LYS A 179 6.28 6.73 -13.92
C LYS A 179 5.04 6.71 -14.82
N GLY A 180 5.22 6.37 -16.10
CA GLY A 180 4.11 6.26 -17.05
C GLY A 180 3.10 5.19 -16.60
N THR A 181 3.56 4.08 -16.02
CA THR A 181 2.68 3.04 -15.47
C THR A 181 1.80 3.58 -14.34
N VAL A 182 2.36 4.36 -13.40
CA VAL A 182 1.57 5.00 -12.33
C VAL A 182 0.53 5.95 -12.91
N GLU A 183 0.93 6.82 -13.85
CA GLU A 183 0.01 7.78 -14.45
C GLU A 183 -1.17 7.09 -15.17
N VAL A 184 -0.89 6.03 -15.92
CA VAL A 184 -1.92 5.23 -16.61
C VAL A 184 -2.81 4.52 -15.60
N ALA A 185 -2.24 3.85 -14.59
CA ALA A 185 -3.01 3.10 -13.61
C ALA A 185 -3.96 4.01 -12.82
N PHE A 186 -3.48 5.15 -12.32
CA PHE A 186 -4.34 6.10 -11.61
C PHE A 186 -5.38 6.77 -12.52
N ALA A 187 -5.07 7.00 -13.81
CA ALA A 187 -6.08 7.46 -14.78
C ALA A 187 -7.18 6.42 -15.01
N VAL A 188 -6.85 5.12 -15.00
CA VAL A 188 -7.84 4.03 -15.05
C VAL A 188 -8.72 4.05 -13.82
N LEU A 189 -8.14 4.19 -12.63
CA LEU A 189 -8.89 4.24 -11.37
C LEU A 189 -9.85 5.45 -11.32
N GLU A 190 -9.39 6.61 -11.80
CA GLU A 190 -10.18 7.85 -11.79
C GLU A 190 -11.33 7.86 -12.80
N LYS A 191 -11.08 7.39 -14.02
CA LYS A 191 -12.05 7.47 -15.13
C LYS A 191 -12.87 6.20 -15.30
N GLY A 192 -12.48 5.12 -14.65
CA GLY A 192 -13.00 3.79 -14.92
C GLY A 192 -12.52 3.26 -16.29
N TRP A 193 -12.76 1.98 -16.53
CA TRP A 193 -12.32 1.30 -17.75
C TRP A 193 -12.88 1.91 -19.04
N GLY A 194 -14.12 2.43 -18.99
CA GLY A 194 -14.79 3.03 -20.16
C GLY A 194 -14.26 4.41 -20.58
N GLY A 195 -13.41 5.04 -19.76
CA GLY A 195 -12.82 6.36 -20.05
C GLY A 195 -11.51 6.32 -20.84
N ILE A 196 -10.96 5.14 -21.09
CA ILE A 196 -9.70 4.96 -21.80
C ILE A 196 -10.03 4.66 -23.27
N GLY A 197 -9.88 5.67 -24.13
CA GLY A 197 -10.17 5.57 -25.55
C GLY A 197 -9.44 4.39 -26.21
N GLY A 198 -10.19 3.45 -26.78
CA GLY A 198 -9.71 2.47 -27.72
C GLY A 198 -9.69 1.00 -27.30
N ILE A 199 -10.03 0.64 -26.08
CA ILE A 199 -10.20 -0.76 -25.69
C ILE A 199 -11.70 -1.02 -25.49
N GLY A 200 -12.29 -1.72 -26.46
CA GLY A 200 -13.69 -2.04 -26.70
C GLY A 200 -14.67 -1.91 -25.53
N SER A 201 -15.70 -1.16 -25.77
CA SER A 201 -16.91 -1.15 -24.94
C SER A 201 -17.44 -2.57 -24.78
N ILE A 202 -17.34 -3.12 -23.59
CA ILE A 202 -18.19 -4.24 -23.20
C ILE A 202 -19.55 -3.63 -22.88
N SER A 203 -20.34 -3.38 -23.95
CA SER A 203 -21.75 -3.04 -23.79
C SER A 203 -22.48 -4.31 -23.39
N GLY A 204 -22.66 -4.49 -22.10
CA GLY A 204 -23.64 -5.42 -21.57
C GLY A 204 -25.03 -4.88 -21.86
N SER A 205 -25.59 -5.33 -22.99
CA SER A 205 -27.02 -5.16 -23.28
C SER A 205 -27.81 -6.03 -22.29
N GLY A 206 -28.12 -5.45 -21.13
CA GLY A 206 -29.11 -5.99 -20.22
C GLY A 206 -30.49 -5.77 -20.81
N SER A 207 -31.00 -6.78 -21.55
CA SER A 207 -32.39 -6.87 -21.90
C SER A 207 -33.21 -7.02 -20.63
N GLY A 208 -33.89 -5.96 -20.22
CA GLY A 208 -34.86 -6.02 -19.16
C GLY A 208 -36.04 -6.92 -19.55
N PRO A 209 -36.70 -7.60 -18.57
CA PRO A 209 -37.86 -8.42 -18.86
C PRO A 209 -39.02 -7.56 -19.28
N GLY A 210 -39.55 -7.86 -20.49
CA GLY A 210 -40.72 -7.21 -21.06
C GLY A 210 -41.95 -7.36 -20.15
N SER A 211 -42.61 -6.26 -19.97
CA SER A 211 -43.93 -6.16 -19.36
C SER A 211 -44.94 -6.94 -20.19
N VAL A 212 -45.54 -7.94 -19.59
CA VAL A 212 -46.73 -8.63 -20.11
C VAL A 212 -47.93 -7.69 -19.87
N SER A 213 -48.38 -7.03 -20.91
CA SER A 213 -49.67 -6.35 -20.93
C SER A 213 -50.77 -7.36 -21.27
N ASP A 214 -51.55 -7.66 -20.24
CA ASP A 214 -52.85 -8.31 -20.34
C ASP A 214 -53.85 -7.36 -21.05
N SER A 215 -54.37 -7.76 -22.19
CA SER A 215 -55.50 -7.14 -22.81
C SER A 215 -56.52 -8.21 -23.14
N GLY A 216 -57.47 -8.32 -22.24
CA GLY A 216 -58.71 -9.06 -22.45
C GLY A 216 -59.63 -8.38 -23.46
N SER A 217 -60.32 -9.19 -24.18
CA SER A 217 -61.67 -9.02 -24.77
C SER A 217 -61.98 -10.35 -25.49
N GLY A 218 -62.98 -11.10 -25.18
CA GLY A 218 -64.37 -10.76 -25.09
C GLY A 218 -65.10 -11.28 -26.32
N THR A 219 -66.20 -11.96 -26.10
CA THR A 219 -67.21 -12.43 -27.07
C THR A 219 -66.83 -13.79 -27.73
N GLY A 220 -67.74 -14.73 -27.77
CA GLY A 220 -69.17 -14.86 -27.60
C GLY A 220 -69.62 -16.09 -28.33
N SER A 221 -70.53 -16.79 -27.68
CA SER A 221 -71.73 -17.37 -28.30
C SER A 221 -71.68 -18.64 -29.18
N LYS A 222 -72.50 -19.53 -28.71
CA LYS A 222 -73.33 -20.54 -29.44
C LYS A 222 -72.73 -21.86 -29.88
N GLY A 223 -73.45 -22.84 -29.36
CA GLY A 223 -73.59 -24.21 -29.85
C GLY A 223 -74.01 -25.11 -28.70
#